data_ba1c4951baabece99be877979af751df
#
_entry.id   ba1c4951baabece99be877979af751df
#
_cell.length_a   1.000
_cell.length_b   1.000
_cell.length_c   1.000
_cell.angle_alpha   90.00
_cell.angle_beta   90.00
_cell.angle_gamma   90.00
#
_symmetry.space_group_name_H-M   'P 1'
#
loop_
_entity.id
_entity.type
_entity.pdbx_description
1 polymer ?
#
loop_
_entity_poly.entity_id
_entity_poly.type
_entity_poly.pdbx_seq_one_letter_code
_entity_poly.pdbx_strand_id
1 'polypeptide(L)'
;MHPQSILKVKQAWRNKSQGRDRELAEALGLSLDTLNHFLKGQPVKGLNFVELCQVLELDWQDVAGLDSQQNLVFDSPIEVGEFLAYSYSHGVSAVDQALQTLVRTLCQLLGRLTRKVGNLLRADRTSIFLLDRERQELGSLIAEDGDGGSLLIDIPANKGIASLAAFSLKVINIPFDVYDDPRSEMAQKTDRRTGYRTYTILAWPLLNEKQDLVAVVQLINKLKSNYQPEDDLVKKIDSRGFTGDDEVLFAKFAPSILQILERCQFCYQLAQKLRETTDIQPGSLREIELVEQLQRQERQLQKNLQRL
;
A
#
# COMPACT_ATOMS: atom_id res chain seq x y z
N MET A 1 0.02 -2.32 18.26
CA MET A 1 -1.30 -1.87 18.77
C MET A 1 -1.08 -0.94 19.97
N HIS A 2 -1.77 0.19 19.99
CA HIS A 2 -1.70 1.12 21.12
C HIS A 2 -2.37 0.52 22.37
N PRO A 3 -1.79 0.66 23.58
CA PRO A 3 -2.35 0.03 24.79
C PRO A 3 -3.81 0.41 25.08
N GLN A 4 -4.22 1.64 24.81
CA GLN A 4 -5.60 2.13 24.99
C GLN A 4 -6.60 1.50 24.03
N SER A 5 -6.14 1.02 22.87
CA SER A 5 -7.01 0.40 21.84
C SER A 5 -7.32 -1.08 22.14
N ILE A 6 -6.58 -1.74 23.04
CA ILE A 6 -6.74 -3.18 23.34
C ILE A 6 -8.16 -3.51 23.82
N LEU A 7 -8.73 -2.67 24.67
CA LEU A 7 -10.09 -2.87 25.18
C LEU A 7 -11.13 -2.71 24.07
N LYS A 8 -10.98 -1.68 23.22
CA LYS A 8 -11.84 -1.41 22.07
C LYS A 8 -11.84 -2.59 21.10
N VAL A 9 -10.66 -3.11 20.78
CA VAL A 9 -10.47 -4.27 19.90
C VAL A 9 -11.11 -5.52 20.46
N LYS A 10 -10.90 -5.84 21.75
CA LYS A 10 -11.52 -6.99 22.41
C LYS A 10 -13.04 -6.90 22.42
N GLN A 11 -13.58 -5.71 22.62
CA GLN A 11 -15.03 -5.51 22.64
C GLN A 11 -15.62 -5.66 21.23
N ALA A 12 -14.99 -5.08 20.20
CA ALA A 12 -15.38 -5.24 18.81
C ALA A 12 -15.32 -6.72 18.38
N TRP A 13 -14.26 -7.44 18.76
CA TRP A 13 -14.15 -8.87 18.49
C TRP A 13 -15.30 -9.68 19.13
N ARG A 14 -15.59 -9.46 20.42
CA ARG A 14 -16.69 -10.16 21.11
C ARG A 14 -18.04 -9.93 20.44
N ASN A 15 -18.29 -8.70 20.01
CA ASN A 15 -19.53 -8.35 19.31
C ASN A 15 -19.62 -9.07 17.95
N LYS A 16 -18.51 -9.19 17.22
CA LYS A 16 -18.46 -9.80 15.89
C LYS A 16 -18.48 -11.32 15.95
N SER A 17 -17.72 -11.94 16.85
CA SER A 17 -17.59 -13.38 16.96
C SER A 17 -18.79 -14.04 17.64
N GLN A 18 -19.47 -13.32 18.53
CA GLN A 18 -20.59 -13.85 19.35
C GLN A 18 -20.26 -15.19 20.04
N GLY A 19 -19.00 -15.35 20.45
CA GLY A 19 -18.52 -16.57 21.11
C GLY A 19 -18.04 -17.67 20.15
N ARG A 20 -18.04 -17.43 18.83
CA ARG A 20 -17.57 -18.38 17.79
C ARG A 20 -16.19 -17.98 17.25
N ASP A 21 -15.25 -17.73 18.15
CA ASP A 21 -13.91 -17.20 17.82
C ASP A 21 -13.17 -18.08 16.81
N ARG A 22 -13.28 -19.40 16.95
CA ARG A 22 -12.60 -20.37 16.08
C ARG A 22 -13.18 -20.35 14.66
N GLU A 23 -14.49 -20.36 14.53
CA GLU A 23 -15.16 -20.34 13.23
C GLU A 23 -14.86 -19.04 12.47
N LEU A 24 -14.85 -17.91 13.19
CA LEU A 24 -14.55 -16.61 12.58
C LEU A 24 -13.07 -16.51 12.18
N ALA A 25 -12.13 -17.01 13.00
CA ALA A 25 -10.72 -17.04 12.66
C ALA A 25 -10.45 -17.94 11.44
N GLU A 26 -11.06 -19.12 11.37
CA GLU A 26 -10.96 -20.04 10.24
C GLU A 26 -11.54 -19.42 8.95
N ALA A 27 -12.69 -18.73 9.06
CA ALA A 27 -13.30 -18.02 7.93
C ALA A 27 -12.39 -16.90 7.36
N LEU A 28 -11.58 -16.28 8.21
CA LEU A 28 -10.61 -15.26 7.85
C LEU A 28 -9.25 -15.85 7.42
N GLY A 29 -9.09 -17.17 7.44
CA GLY A 29 -7.82 -17.83 7.11
C GLY A 29 -6.71 -17.57 8.13
N LEU A 30 -7.05 -17.18 9.36
CA LEU A 30 -6.13 -16.84 10.43
C LEU A 30 -5.97 -18.00 11.41
N SER A 31 -4.74 -18.21 11.92
CA SER A 31 -4.54 -19.11 13.04
C SER A 31 -5.09 -18.51 14.35
N LEU A 32 -5.59 -19.37 15.23
CA LEU A 32 -6.03 -18.94 16.57
C LEU A 32 -4.90 -18.25 17.35
N ASP A 33 -3.66 -18.62 17.08
CA ASP A 33 -2.49 -18.02 17.73
C ASP A 33 -2.28 -16.58 17.26
N THR A 34 -2.39 -16.31 15.95
CA THR A 34 -2.38 -14.95 15.38
C THR A 34 -3.48 -14.09 15.97
N LEU A 35 -4.69 -14.62 16.07
CA LEU A 35 -5.82 -13.93 16.69
C LEU A 35 -5.56 -13.62 18.17
N ASN A 36 -5.05 -14.59 18.92
CA ASN A 36 -4.72 -14.40 20.35
C ASN A 36 -3.64 -13.34 20.56
N HIS A 37 -2.62 -13.29 19.72
CA HIS A 37 -1.59 -12.26 19.75
C HIS A 37 -2.21 -10.88 19.49
N PHE A 38 -3.04 -10.77 18.46
CA PHE A 38 -3.74 -9.51 18.14
C PHE A 38 -4.60 -9.03 19.31
N LEU A 39 -5.46 -9.89 19.89
CA LEU A 39 -6.34 -9.55 21.00
C LEU A 39 -5.59 -9.18 22.29
N LYS A 40 -4.36 -9.67 22.44
CA LYS A 40 -3.48 -9.32 23.58
C LYS A 40 -2.64 -8.06 23.31
N GLY A 41 -2.76 -7.46 22.12
CA GLY A 41 -1.93 -6.33 21.71
C GLY A 41 -0.48 -6.68 21.41
N GLN A 42 -0.18 -7.98 21.27
CA GLN A 42 1.14 -8.48 20.89
C GLN A 42 1.38 -8.27 19.39
N PRO A 43 2.66 -8.21 18.95
CA PRO A 43 2.97 -8.05 17.55
C PRO A 43 2.36 -9.17 16.69
N VAL A 44 1.66 -8.79 15.64
CA VAL A 44 1.18 -9.66 14.57
C VAL A 44 1.68 -9.09 13.24
N LYS A 45 1.65 -9.90 12.18
CA LYS A 45 2.01 -9.42 10.85
C LYS A 45 1.16 -8.21 10.49
N GLY A 46 1.78 -7.17 9.89
CA GLY A 46 1.08 -5.91 9.58
C GLY A 46 -0.19 -6.11 8.74
N LEU A 47 -0.16 -7.05 7.80
CA LEU A 47 -1.31 -7.44 6.98
C LEU A 47 -2.46 -8.00 7.83
N ASN A 48 -2.17 -8.98 8.69
CA ASN A 48 -3.18 -9.57 9.58
C ASN A 48 -3.73 -8.53 10.57
N PHE A 49 -2.89 -7.54 10.96
CA PHE A 49 -3.32 -6.46 11.84
C PHE A 49 -4.36 -5.57 11.17
N VAL A 50 -4.11 -5.13 9.93
CA VAL A 50 -5.02 -4.27 9.18
C VAL A 50 -6.30 -5.03 8.83
N GLU A 51 -6.19 -6.28 8.36
CA GLU A 51 -7.34 -7.13 8.02
C GLU A 51 -8.24 -7.37 9.25
N LEU A 52 -7.66 -7.67 10.41
CA LEU A 52 -8.43 -7.81 11.65
C LEU A 52 -9.11 -6.50 12.05
N CYS A 53 -8.45 -5.36 11.88
CA CYS A 53 -9.08 -4.06 12.15
C CYS A 53 -10.24 -3.80 11.19
N GLN A 54 -10.10 -4.09 9.90
CA GLN A 54 -11.16 -3.94 8.90
C GLN A 54 -12.39 -4.83 9.21
N VAL A 55 -12.14 -6.10 9.52
CA VAL A 55 -13.21 -7.04 9.92
C VAL A 55 -13.97 -6.54 11.15
N LEU A 56 -13.27 -5.88 12.06
CA LEU A 56 -13.85 -5.31 13.26
C LEU A 56 -14.46 -3.92 13.06
N GLU A 57 -14.44 -3.40 11.82
CA GLU A 57 -14.92 -2.05 11.50
C GLU A 57 -14.19 -0.97 12.34
N LEU A 58 -12.91 -1.21 12.60
CA LEU A 58 -12.04 -0.30 13.35
C LEU A 58 -11.01 0.33 12.39
N ASP A 59 -10.77 1.62 12.57
CA ASP A 59 -9.66 2.28 11.89
C ASP A 59 -8.34 1.71 12.43
N TRP A 60 -7.56 1.08 11.56
CA TRP A 60 -6.30 0.45 11.94
C TRP A 60 -5.27 1.48 12.42
N GLN A 61 -5.34 2.73 11.95
CA GLN A 61 -4.46 3.82 12.37
C GLN A 61 -4.74 4.19 13.82
N ASP A 62 -6.01 4.32 14.19
CA ASP A 62 -6.44 4.54 15.58
C ASP A 62 -6.01 3.38 16.47
N VAL A 63 -6.20 2.14 16.01
CA VAL A 63 -5.83 0.94 16.76
C VAL A 63 -4.33 0.80 16.92
N ALA A 64 -3.56 1.23 15.93
CA ALA A 64 -2.09 1.27 16.00
C ALA A 64 -1.59 2.38 16.92
N GLY A 65 -2.43 3.36 17.25
CA GLY A 65 -2.04 4.58 17.96
C GLY A 65 -1.40 5.61 17.03
N LEU A 66 -1.70 5.49 15.74
CA LEU A 66 -1.35 6.47 14.72
C LEU A 66 -2.57 7.38 14.61
N ASP A 67 -2.70 8.30 15.56
CA ASP A 67 -3.88 9.17 15.67
C ASP A 67 -4.16 9.88 14.33
N SER A 68 -5.30 9.59 13.74
CA SER A 68 -5.82 10.29 12.55
C SER A 68 -6.19 11.75 12.85
N GLN A 69 -6.20 12.16 14.11
CA GLN A 69 -6.41 13.55 14.54
C GLN A 69 -5.12 14.34 14.68
N GLN A 70 -3.97 13.70 14.66
CA GLN A 70 -2.70 14.39 14.43
C GLN A 70 -2.38 14.37 12.92
N ASN A 71 -3.33 14.79 12.08
CA ASN A 71 -2.99 15.61 10.95
C ASN A 71 -2.35 16.88 11.56
N LEU A 72 -1.08 16.78 11.90
CA LEU A 72 -0.20 17.93 11.92
C LEU A 72 -0.12 18.36 10.43
N VAL A 73 -1.22 18.94 9.96
CA VAL A 73 -1.20 19.90 8.86
C VAL A 73 -0.44 21.06 9.49
N PHE A 74 0.87 21.00 9.36
CA PHE A 74 1.70 22.14 9.66
C PHE A 74 1.41 23.16 8.55
N ASP A 75 0.38 23.96 8.74
CA ASP A 75 0.09 25.14 7.93
C ASP A 75 1.20 26.20 8.08
N SER A 76 2.14 25.98 8.99
CA SER A 76 3.35 26.78 9.16
C SER A 76 4.58 25.86 9.30
N PRO A 77 5.75 26.27 8.82
CA PRO A 77 6.98 25.53 9.05
C PRO A 77 7.24 25.52 10.58
N ILE A 78 7.04 24.35 11.21
CA ILE A 78 7.48 24.17 12.60
C ILE A 78 8.99 24.28 12.60
N GLU A 79 9.51 25.11 13.49
CA GLU A 79 10.93 25.16 13.72
C GLU A 79 11.42 23.81 14.23
N VAL A 80 12.61 23.38 13.78
CA VAL A 80 13.19 22.06 14.14
C VAL A 80 13.23 21.89 15.66
N GLY A 81 13.45 22.99 16.41
CA GLY A 81 13.45 22.98 17.87
C GLY A 81 12.12 22.55 18.48
N GLU A 82 10.99 23.01 17.96
CA GLU A 82 9.65 22.61 18.45
C GLU A 82 9.36 21.14 18.14
N PHE A 83 9.77 20.69 16.93
CA PHE A 83 9.64 19.30 16.53
C PHE A 83 10.45 18.35 17.42
N LEU A 84 11.69 18.71 17.74
CA LEU A 84 12.54 17.97 18.67
C LEU A 84 11.93 17.92 20.08
N ALA A 85 11.48 19.06 20.60
CA ALA A 85 10.85 19.14 21.91
C ALA A 85 9.61 18.25 22.03
N TYR A 86 8.77 18.23 20.98
CA TYR A 86 7.61 17.35 20.89
C TYR A 86 8.02 15.86 20.91
N SER A 87 9.00 15.49 20.10
CA SER A 87 9.48 14.09 20.00
C SER A 87 10.03 13.60 21.35
N TYR A 88 10.82 14.40 22.03
CA TYR A 88 11.38 14.03 23.33
C TYR A 88 10.31 13.89 24.42
N SER A 89 9.29 14.74 24.42
CA SER A 89 8.21 14.66 25.40
C SER A 89 7.36 13.40 25.25
N HIS A 90 7.34 12.78 24.07
CA HIS A 90 6.56 11.56 23.75
C HIS A 90 7.42 10.29 23.70
N GLY A 91 8.73 10.37 23.98
CA GLY A 91 9.64 9.21 23.98
C GLY A 91 9.88 8.57 22.61
N VAL A 92 9.58 9.30 21.51
CA VAL A 92 9.82 8.88 20.14
C VAL A 92 11.03 9.62 19.60
N SER A 93 11.95 8.91 18.90
CA SER A 93 13.08 9.57 18.24
C SER A 93 12.59 10.58 17.21
N ALA A 94 13.12 11.80 17.24
CA ALA A 94 12.80 12.84 16.28
C ALA A 94 13.11 12.42 14.83
N VAL A 95 14.16 11.64 14.64
CA VAL A 95 14.54 11.07 13.35
C VAL A 95 13.49 10.06 12.86
N ASP A 96 13.04 9.14 13.74
CA ASP A 96 12.00 8.16 13.39
C ASP A 96 10.70 8.86 12.99
N GLN A 97 10.31 9.90 13.70
CA GLN A 97 9.11 10.67 13.39
C GLN A 97 9.23 11.42 12.06
N ALA A 98 10.39 12.02 11.77
CA ALA A 98 10.65 12.69 10.50
C ALA A 98 10.65 11.69 9.34
N LEU A 99 11.24 10.51 9.52
CA LEU A 99 11.21 9.43 8.53
C LEU A 99 9.79 8.91 8.28
N GLN A 100 9.00 8.69 9.33
CA GLN A 100 7.61 8.25 9.18
C GLN A 100 6.78 9.27 8.40
N THR A 101 6.96 10.57 8.69
CA THR A 101 6.27 11.65 7.97
C THR A 101 6.68 11.66 6.49
N LEU A 102 7.96 11.54 6.19
CA LEU A 102 8.46 11.46 4.83
C LEU A 102 7.91 10.24 4.07
N VAL A 103 7.91 9.06 4.68
CA VAL A 103 7.35 7.84 4.07
C VAL A 103 5.86 8.00 3.80
N ARG A 104 5.10 8.58 4.73
CA ARG A 104 3.67 8.86 4.54
C ARG A 104 3.44 9.77 3.32
N THR A 105 4.20 10.85 3.19
CA THR A 105 4.10 11.76 2.04
C THR A 105 4.46 11.06 0.73
N LEU A 106 5.48 10.20 0.73
CA LEU A 106 5.84 9.39 -0.44
C LEU A 106 4.72 8.41 -0.83
N CYS A 107 4.10 7.74 0.15
CA CYS A 107 2.97 6.84 -0.12
C CYS A 107 1.75 7.60 -0.68
N GLN A 108 1.46 8.80 -0.17
CA GLN A 108 0.40 9.65 -0.71
C GLN A 108 0.68 10.08 -2.16
N LEU A 109 1.93 10.47 -2.44
CA LEU A 109 2.37 10.83 -3.79
C LEU A 109 2.24 9.66 -4.75
N LEU A 110 2.67 8.47 -4.30
CA LEU A 110 2.55 7.24 -5.08
C LEU A 110 1.08 6.92 -5.39
N GLY A 111 0.20 6.96 -4.39
CA GLY A 111 -1.23 6.71 -4.58
C GLY A 111 -1.87 7.70 -5.55
N ARG A 112 -1.58 9.01 -5.45
CA ARG A 112 -2.09 10.01 -6.39
C ARG A 112 -1.57 9.80 -7.82
N LEU A 113 -0.28 9.55 -7.97
CA LEU A 113 0.31 9.29 -9.29
C LEU A 113 -0.31 8.05 -9.94
N THR A 114 -0.41 6.96 -9.17
CA THR A 114 -0.98 5.69 -9.63
C THR A 114 -2.43 5.86 -10.07
N ARG A 115 -3.25 6.57 -9.28
CA ARG A 115 -4.64 6.88 -9.65
C ARG A 115 -4.71 7.75 -10.90
N LYS A 116 -3.87 8.77 -11.02
CA LYS A 116 -3.82 9.63 -12.20
C LYS A 116 -3.46 8.84 -13.46
N VAL A 117 -2.48 7.94 -13.36
CA VAL A 117 -2.11 7.04 -14.47
C VAL A 117 -3.23 6.08 -14.81
N GLY A 118 -3.88 5.47 -13.81
CA GLY A 118 -5.05 4.63 -14.00
C GLY A 118 -6.17 5.36 -14.76
N ASN A 119 -6.50 6.58 -14.34
CA ASN A 119 -7.52 7.41 -14.99
C ASN A 119 -7.15 7.76 -16.45
N LEU A 120 -5.89 8.14 -16.71
CA LEU A 120 -5.41 8.44 -18.06
C LEU A 120 -5.50 7.23 -18.99
N LEU A 121 -5.22 6.05 -18.48
CA LEU A 121 -5.33 4.78 -19.17
C LEU A 121 -6.75 4.20 -19.13
N ARG A 122 -7.67 4.88 -18.47
CA ARG A 122 -9.04 4.41 -18.26
C ARG A 122 -9.10 2.99 -17.68
N ALA A 123 -8.23 2.72 -16.72
CA ALA A 123 -8.31 1.52 -15.91
C ALA A 123 -9.34 1.72 -14.79
N ASP A 124 -10.20 0.74 -14.55
CA ASP A 124 -11.17 0.78 -13.46
C ASP A 124 -10.46 0.66 -12.10
N ARG A 125 -9.43 -0.17 -12.03
CA ARG A 125 -8.60 -0.33 -10.84
C ARG A 125 -7.12 -0.38 -11.17
N THR A 126 -6.31 0.06 -10.20
CA THR A 126 -4.86 0.00 -10.30
C THR A 126 -4.29 -0.55 -8.99
N SER A 127 -3.36 -1.48 -9.11
CA SER A 127 -2.67 -2.09 -7.97
C SER A 127 -1.16 -2.03 -8.16
N ILE A 128 -0.42 -1.90 -7.06
CA ILE A 128 1.04 -2.02 -7.02
C ILE A 128 1.40 -3.14 -6.06
N PHE A 129 2.18 -4.09 -6.55
CA PHE A 129 2.66 -5.24 -5.80
C PHE A 129 4.18 -5.13 -5.58
N LEU A 130 4.63 -5.39 -4.36
CA LEU A 130 6.03 -5.55 -4.00
C LEU A 130 6.37 -7.02 -3.83
N LEU A 131 7.55 -7.42 -4.28
CA LEU A 131 8.04 -8.78 -4.07
C LEU A 131 8.63 -8.91 -2.65
N ASP A 132 8.01 -9.72 -1.82
CA ASP A 132 8.61 -10.24 -0.60
C ASP A 132 9.47 -11.46 -0.96
N ARG A 133 10.79 -11.26 -0.99
CA ARG A 133 11.75 -12.31 -1.36
C ARG A 133 11.86 -13.42 -0.30
N GLU A 134 11.60 -13.10 0.96
CA GLU A 134 11.68 -14.08 2.05
C GLU A 134 10.48 -15.02 2.01
N ARG A 135 9.30 -14.50 1.74
CA ARG A 135 8.05 -15.27 1.67
C ARG A 135 7.76 -15.85 0.31
N GLN A 136 8.46 -15.41 -0.73
CA GLN A 136 8.14 -15.74 -2.12
C GLN A 136 6.68 -15.37 -2.47
N GLU A 137 6.26 -14.15 -2.08
CA GLU A 137 4.92 -13.61 -2.31
C GLU A 137 4.99 -12.20 -2.87
N LEU A 138 3.97 -11.83 -3.64
CA LEU A 138 3.71 -10.46 -4.05
C LEU A 138 2.65 -9.87 -3.12
N GLY A 139 3.05 -8.94 -2.26
CA GLY A 139 2.14 -8.20 -1.39
C GLY A 139 1.67 -6.91 -2.06
N SER A 140 0.37 -6.59 -1.97
CA SER A 140 -0.12 -5.31 -2.47
C SER A 140 0.35 -4.16 -1.58
N LEU A 141 0.99 -3.16 -2.19
CA LEU A 141 1.27 -1.87 -1.54
C LEU A 141 0.09 -0.92 -1.73
N ILE A 142 -0.50 -0.93 -2.92
CA ILE A 142 -1.69 -0.18 -3.28
C ILE A 142 -2.58 -1.12 -4.08
N ALA A 143 -3.83 -1.27 -3.64
CA ALA A 143 -4.88 -1.93 -4.41
C ALA A 143 -6.19 -1.20 -4.11
N GLU A 144 -6.76 -0.55 -5.11
CA GLU A 144 -7.99 0.21 -4.97
C GLU A 144 -9.20 -0.73 -5.08
N ASP A 145 -10.19 -0.56 -4.19
CA ASP A 145 -11.42 -1.34 -4.19
C ASP A 145 -12.52 -0.74 -5.08
N GLY A 146 -12.27 0.41 -5.71
CA GLY A 146 -13.23 1.15 -6.55
C GLY A 146 -14.03 2.20 -5.79
N ASP A 147 -14.16 2.07 -4.48
CA ASP A 147 -14.88 3.03 -3.61
C ASP A 147 -13.91 3.96 -2.85
N GLY A 148 -12.62 3.95 -3.22
CA GLY A 148 -11.57 4.76 -2.59
C GLY A 148 -10.93 4.09 -1.37
N GLY A 149 -11.32 2.85 -1.05
CA GLY A 149 -10.67 2.00 -0.05
C GLY A 149 -9.40 1.34 -0.60
N SER A 150 -8.69 0.62 0.26
CA SER A 150 -7.49 -0.12 -0.07
C SER A 150 -7.67 -1.60 0.26
N LEU A 151 -7.47 -2.46 -0.74
CA LEU A 151 -7.48 -3.91 -0.59
C LEU A 151 -6.08 -4.42 -0.31
N LEU A 152 -5.96 -5.36 0.63
CA LEU A 152 -4.74 -6.14 0.82
C LEU A 152 -4.85 -7.44 0.02
N ILE A 153 -3.93 -7.61 -0.92
CA ILE A 153 -3.89 -8.76 -1.82
C ILE A 153 -2.50 -9.36 -1.75
N ASP A 154 -2.40 -10.58 -1.23
CA ASP A 154 -1.17 -11.36 -1.29
C ASP A 154 -1.31 -12.43 -2.37
N ILE A 155 -0.36 -12.46 -3.29
CA ILE A 155 -0.32 -13.39 -4.41
C ILE A 155 0.95 -14.24 -4.26
N PRO A 156 0.86 -15.57 -4.23
CA PRO A 156 2.05 -16.41 -4.29
C PRO A 156 2.90 -16.04 -5.49
N ALA A 157 4.22 -15.89 -5.31
CA ALA A 157 5.11 -15.38 -6.35
C ALA A 157 5.15 -16.25 -7.63
N ASN A 158 4.68 -17.48 -7.56
CA ASN A 158 4.65 -18.42 -8.69
C ASN A 158 3.25 -18.57 -9.32
N LYS A 159 2.24 -17.78 -8.92
CA LYS A 159 0.88 -17.91 -9.44
C LYS A 159 0.29 -16.56 -9.83
N GLY A 160 -0.50 -16.59 -10.91
CA GLY A 160 -1.24 -15.43 -11.39
C GLY A 160 -0.46 -14.50 -12.32
N ILE A 161 -1.17 -13.51 -12.85
CA ILE A 161 -0.69 -12.65 -13.95
C ILE A 161 0.37 -11.65 -13.46
N ALA A 162 0.19 -11.08 -12.27
CA ALA A 162 1.19 -10.19 -11.68
C ALA A 162 2.50 -10.93 -11.39
N SER A 163 2.42 -12.16 -10.88
CA SER A 163 3.59 -13.02 -10.66
C SER A 163 4.29 -13.39 -11.96
N LEU A 164 3.53 -13.66 -13.03
CA LEU A 164 4.14 -13.92 -14.32
C LEU A 164 4.93 -12.71 -14.82
N ALA A 165 4.40 -11.49 -14.69
CA ALA A 165 5.12 -10.28 -15.03
C ALA A 165 6.38 -10.11 -14.17
N ALA A 166 6.29 -10.40 -12.87
CA ALA A 166 7.42 -10.35 -11.94
C ALA A 166 8.55 -11.32 -12.32
N PHE A 167 8.21 -12.56 -12.65
CA PHE A 167 9.21 -13.59 -12.99
C PHE A 167 9.79 -13.44 -14.39
N SER A 168 8.94 -13.11 -15.35
CA SER A 168 9.40 -12.97 -16.74
C SER A 168 10.12 -11.64 -16.98
N LEU A 169 9.97 -10.67 -16.07
CA LEU A 169 10.41 -9.28 -16.20
C LEU A 169 9.87 -8.62 -17.48
N LYS A 170 8.73 -9.10 -17.95
CA LYS A 170 8.07 -8.64 -19.18
C LYS A 170 6.68 -8.13 -18.90
N VAL A 171 6.25 -7.17 -19.68
CA VAL A 171 4.85 -6.71 -19.70
C VAL A 171 3.96 -7.87 -20.10
N ILE A 172 2.89 -8.08 -19.31
CA ILE A 172 1.85 -9.07 -19.62
C ILE A 172 0.55 -8.30 -19.86
N ASN A 173 0.07 -8.35 -21.07
CA ASN A 173 -1.19 -7.74 -21.45
C ASN A 173 -2.19 -8.83 -21.84
N ILE A 174 -3.35 -8.83 -21.19
CA ILE A 174 -4.49 -9.71 -21.48
C ILE A 174 -5.66 -8.81 -21.88
N PRO A 175 -5.80 -8.49 -23.18
CA PRO A 175 -6.81 -7.57 -23.67
C PRO A 175 -8.20 -8.20 -23.85
N PHE A 176 -8.31 -9.51 -23.73
CA PHE A 176 -9.56 -10.28 -23.81
C PHE A 176 -10.02 -10.73 -22.42
N ASP A 177 -11.14 -11.43 -22.33
CA ASP A 177 -11.64 -11.90 -21.03
C ASP A 177 -10.58 -12.74 -20.31
N VAL A 178 -10.14 -12.22 -19.17
CA VAL A 178 -9.09 -12.85 -18.33
C VAL A 178 -9.45 -14.28 -17.94
N TYR A 179 -10.74 -14.61 -17.81
CA TYR A 179 -11.14 -15.98 -17.45
C TYR A 179 -10.88 -17.00 -18.55
N ASP A 180 -10.70 -16.55 -19.79
CA ASP A 180 -10.30 -17.41 -20.90
C ASP A 180 -8.78 -17.69 -20.91
N ASP A 181 -8.01 -16.95 -20.09
CA ASP A 181 -6.58 -17.19 -19.93
C ASP A 181 -6.34 -18.29 -18.89
N PRO A 182 -5.56 -19.34 -19.21
CA PRO A 182 -5.30 -20.45 -18.29
C PRO A 182 -4.56 -20.03 -17.00
N ARG A 183 -3.99 -18.82 -16.96
CA ARG A 183 -3.28 -18.26 -15.81
C ARG A 183 -4.18 -17.42 -14.89
N SER A 184 -5.48 -17.39 -15.16
CA SER A 184 -6.47 -16.54 -14.47
C SER A 184 -6.90 -17.04 -13.09
N GLU A 185 -6.44 -18.20 -12.63
CA GLU A 185 -6.87 -18.83 -11.37
C GLU A 185 -6.87 -17.85 -10.18
N MET A 186 -5.79 -17.07 -10.03
CA MET A 186 -5.68 -16.11 -8.93
C MET A 186 -6.62 -14.92 -9.10
N ALA A 187 -6.84 -14.43 -10.33
CA ALA A 187 -7.81 -13.39 -10.60
C ALA A 187 -9.21 -13.87 -10.23
N GLN A 188 -9.60 -15.05 -10.68
CA GLN A 188 -10.89 -15.68 -10.36
C GLN A 188 -11.09 -15.89 -8.85
N LYS A 189 -10.03 -16.30 -8.13
CA LYS A 189 -10.07 -16.46 -6.67
C LYS A 189 -10.28 -15.13 -5.96
N THR A 190 -9.58 -14.10 -6.39
CA THR A 190 -9.71 -12.74 -5.84
C THR A 190 -11.09 -12.17 -6.13
N ASP A 191 -11.57 -12.30 -7.36
CA ASP A 191 -12.89 -11.84 -7.76
C ASP A 191 -14.01 -12.48 -6.93
N ARG A 192 -13.94 -13.80 -6.70
CA ARG A 192 -14.90 -14.51 -5.82
C ARG A 192 -14.88 -14.00 -4.39
N ARG A 193 -13.70 -13.63 -3.87
CA ARG A 193 -13.55 -13.11 -2.52
C ARG A 193 -14.09 -11.68 -2.38
N THR A 194 -13.89 -10.86 -3.38
CA THR A 194 -14.20 -9.42 -3.36
C THR A 194 -15.56 -9.07 -3.99
N GLY A 195 -16.21 -10.02 -4.67
CA GLY A 195 -17.40 -9.74 -5.47
C GLY A 195 -17.15 -8.95 -6.75
N TYR A 196 -15.88 -8.74 -7.11
CA TYR A 196 -15.48 -8.02 -8.30
C TYR A 196 -15.31 -8.95 -9.50
N ARG A 197 -15.33 -8.43 -10.73
CA ARG A 197 -15.09 -9.19 -11.95
C ARG A 197 -13.97 -8.56 -12.77
N THR A 198 -12.89 -9.29 -12.94
CA THR A 198 -11.75 -8.91 -13.78
C THR A 198 -11.96 -9.39 -15.21
N TYR A 199 -11.99 -8.47 -16.17
CA TYR A 199 -12.12 -8.75 -17.60
C TYR A 199 -10.79 -8.62 -18.34
N THR A 200 -10.05 -7.53 -18.12
CA THR A 200 -8.80 -7.25 -18.83
C THR A 200 -7.71 -6.83 -17.85
N ILE A 201 -6.46 -7.20 -18.16
CA ILE A 201 -5.31 -6.91 -17.29
C ILE A 201 -4.13 -6.44 -18.13
N LEU A 202 -3.47 -5.38 -17.68
CA LEU A 202 -2.12 -4.99 -18.06
C LEU A 202 -1.23 -5.03 -16.82
N ALA A 203 -0.29 -5.97 -16.75
CA ALA A 203 0.68 -6.10 -15.66
C ALA A 203 2.06 -5.66 -16.13
N TRP A 204 2.65 -4.67 -15.45
CA TRP A 204 3.89 -4.02 -15.82
C TRP A 204 4.94 -4.17 -14.73
N PRO A 205 6.05 -4.88 -14.97
CA PRO A 205 7.16 -4.96 -14.02
C PRO A 205 7.96 -3.66 -14.04
N LEU A 206 8.21 -3.10 -12.87
CA LEU A 206 9.09 -1.96 -12.68
C LEU A 206 10.48 -2.46 -12.30
N LEU A 207 11.44 -2.20 -13.16
CA LEU A 207 12.83 -2.64 -13.00
C LEU A 207 13.73 -1.46 -12.70
N ASN A 208 14.69 -1.63 -11.78
CA ASN A 208 15.72 -0.64 -11.50
C ASN A 208 16.80 -0.60 -12.60
N GLU A 209 17.78 0.27 -12.46
CA GLU A 209 18.89 0.39 -13.41
C GLU A 209 19.70 -0.92 -13.58
N LYS A 210 19.69 -1.79 -12.55
CA LYS A 210 20.36 -3.10 -12.58
C LYS A 210 19.50 -4.20 -13.16
N GLN A 211 18.30 -3.87 -13.66
CA GLN A 211 17.30 -4.81 -14.14
C GLN A 211 16.72 -5.73 -13.04
N ASP A 212 16.83 -5.32 -11.77
CA ASP A 212 16.17 -6.02 -10.67
C ASP A 212 14.72 -5.55 -10.55
N LEU A 213 13.82 -6.50 -10.26
CA LEU A 213 12.41 -6.18 -10.01
C LEU A 213 12.26 -5.38 -8.71
N VAL A 214 11.62 -4.22 -8.81
CA VAL A 214 11.22 -3.38 -7.68
C VAL A 214 9.75 -3.60 -7.33
N ALA A 215 8.88 -3.61 -8.34
CA ALA A 215 7.44 -3.77 -8.15
C ALA A 215 6.76 -4.28 -9.43
N VAL A 216 5.49 -4.67 -9.32
CA VAL A 216 4.60 -4.87 -10.47
C VAL A 216 3.41 -3.92 -10.34
N VAL A 217 3.16 -3.12 -11.36
CA VAL A 217 1.92 -2.34 -11.48
C VAL A 217 0.92 -3.14 -12.30
N GLN A 218 -0.29 -3.29 -11.79
CA GLN A 218 -1.36 -3.97 -12.49
C GLN A 218 -2.53 -3.02 -12.70
N LEU A 219 -2.90 -2.81 -13.97
CA LEU A 219 -4.08 -2.09 -14.40
C LEU A 219 -5.16 -3.10 -14.74
N ILE A 220 -6.35 -2.90 -14.21
CA ILE A 220 -7.46 -3.85 -14.31
C ILE A 220 -8.63 -3.16 -14.97
N ASN A 221 -9.28 -3.86 -15.91
CA ASN A 221 -10.51 -3.47 -16.58
C ASN A 221 -10.40 -2.15 -17.34
N LYS A 222 -9.98 -2.24 -18.59
CA LYS A 222 -10.02 -1.11 -19.52
C LYS A 222 -11.45 -0.64 -19.74
N LEU A 223 -11.72 0.65 -19.45
CA LEU A 223 -13.04 1.24 -19.62
C LEU A 223 -13.18 1.92 -20.99
N LYS A 224 -14.39 1.92 -21.53
CA LYS A 224 -14.77 2.71 -22.70
C LYS A 224 -14.63 4.20 -22.42
N SER A 225 -14.47 5.03 -23.46
CA SER A 225 -14.42 6.49 -23.30
C SER A 225 -15.79 7.13 -23.01
N ASN A 226 -16.87 6.42 -23.34
CA ASN A 226 -18.24 6.93 -23.34
C ASN A 226 -19.19 6.08 -22.48
N TYR A 227 -18.67 5.42 -21.44
CA TYR A 227 -19.54 4.71 -20.49
C TYR A 227 -20.34 5.68 -19.64
N GLN A 228 -21.50 5.26 -19.17
CA GLN A 228 -22.28 6.02 -18.19
C GLN A 228 -21.89 5.57 -16.77
N PRO A 229 -21.82 6.48 -15.79
CA PRO A 229 -21.50 6.13 -14.41
C PRO A 229 -22.43 5.05 -13.82
N GLU A 230 -23.69 5.04 -14.23
CA GLU A 230 -24.73 4.12 -13.76
C GLU A 230 -24.69 2.74 -14.44
N ASP A 231 -23.89 2.60 -15.49
CA ASP A 231 -23.77 1.32 -16.20
C ASP A 231 -23.19 0.23 -15.30
N ASP A 232 -23.66 -1.00 -15.47
CA ASP A 232 -22.99 -2.18 -14.91
C ASP A 232 -21.56 -2.29 -15.44
N LEU A 233 -20.65 -2.85 -14.64
CA LEU A 233 -19.23 -2.97 -14.98
C LEU A 233 -19.03 -3.60 -16.38
N VAL A 234 -19.76 -4.65 -16.72
CA VAL A 234 -19.64 -5.32 -18.02
C VAL A 234 -19.92 -4.39 -19.21
N LYS A 235 -20.83 -3.43 -19.06
CA LYS A 235 -21.15 -2.45 -20.10
C LYS A 235 -20.07 -1.38 -20.23
N LYS A 236 -19.35 -1.09 -19.15
CA LYS A 236 -18.25 -0.12 -19.09
C LYS A 236 -16.98 -0.64 -19.75
N ILE A 237 -16.77 -1.96 -19.82
CA ILE A 237 -15.54 -2.58 -20.32
C ILE A 237 -15.36 -2.30 -21.84
N ASP A 238 -14.17 -1.82 -22.20
CA ASP A 238 -13.73 -1.76 -23.59
C ASP A 238 -13.31 -3.15 -24.06
N SER A 239 -14.03 -3.72 -25.03
CA SER A 239 -13.76 -5.07 -25.55
C SER A 239 -12.40 -5.23 -26.23
N ARG A 240 -11.72 -4.11 -26.55
CA ARG A 240 -10.35 -4.16 -27.09
C ARG A 240 -9.29 -4.33 -26.00
N GLY A 241 -9.68 -4.15 -24.73
CA GLY A 241 -8.77 -4.18 -23.60
C GLY A 241 -7.70 -3.06 -23.64
N PHE A 242 -6.60 -3.29 -22.96
CA PHE A 242 -5.44 -2.41 -23.06
C PHE A 242 -4.71 -2.64 -24.38
N THR A 243 -4.38 -1.54 -25.05
CA THR A 243 -3.75 -1.55 -26.39
C THR A 243 -2.25 -1.26 -26.28
N GLY A 244 -1.52 -1.43 -27.40
CA GLY A 244 -0.12 -1.02 -27.49
C GLY A 244 0.10 0.48 -27.23
N ASP A 245 -0.87 1.33 -27.56
CA ASP A 245 -0.81 2.77 -27.23
C ASP A 245 -0.90 3.01 -25.72
N ASP A 246 -1.70 2.21 -25.01
CA ASP A 246 -1.77 2.23 -23.56
C ASP A 246 -0.43 1.81 -22.93
N GLU A 247 0.23 0.80 -23.48
CA GLU A 247 1.57 0.37 -23.06
C GLU A 247 2.60 1.49 -23.26
N VAL A 248 2.60 2.12 -24.42
CA VAL A 248 3.49 3.27 -24.71
C VAL A 248 3.21 4.44 -23.76
N LEU A 249 1.93 4.69 -23.46
CA LEU A 249 1.55 5.75 -22.52
C LEU A 249 2.00 5.40 -21.10
N PHE A 250 1.79 4.15 -20.64
CA PHE A 250 2.23 3.72 -19.31
C PHE A 250 3.76 3.81 -19.16
N ALA A 251 4.51 3.42 -20.18
CA ALA A 251 5.98 3.48 -20.19
C ALA A 251 6.53 4.88 -19.86
N LYS A 252 5.79 5.96 -20.19
CA LYS A 252 6.17 7.33 -19.86
C LYS A 252 6.06 7.66 -18.37
N PHE A 253 5.16 6.97 -17.65
CA PHE A 253 4.93 7.19 -16.21
C PHE A 253 5.69 6.20 -15.32
N ALA A 254 6.01 5.03 -15.84
CA ALA A 254 6.71 3.97 -15.12
C ALA A 254 7.96 4.45 -14.37
N PRO A 255 8.87 5.27 -14.97
CA PRO A 255 10.04 5.80 -14.26
C PRO A 255 9.70 6.67 -13.05
N SER A 256 8.62 7.45 -13.13
CA SER A 256 8.19 8.30 -12.01
C SER A 256 7.65 7.47 -10.83
N ILE A 257 6.90 6.41 -11.13
CA ILE A 257 6.39 5.47 -10.10
C ILE A 257 7.58 4.75 -9.46
N LEU A 258 8.52 4.23 -10.27
CA LEU A 258 9.72 3.56 -9.83
C LEU A 258 10.55 4.45 -8.89
N GLN A 259 10.80 5.70 -9.28
CA GLN A 259 11.58 6.63 -8.47
C GLN A 259 10.99 6.87 -7.07
N ILE A 260 9.64 6.94 -6.98
CA ILE A 260 8.97 7.10 -5.69
C ILE A 260 9.12 5.83 -4.85
N LEU A 261 8.94 4.65 -5.45
CA LEU A 261 9.09 3.36 -4.77
C LEU A 261 10.51 3.16 -4.22
N GLU A 262 11.53 3.46 -5.03
CA GLU A 262 12.94 3.37 -4.60
C GLU A 262 13.24 4.32 -3.44
N ARG A 263 12.67 5.53 -3.44
CA ARG A 263 12.77 6.46 -2.32
C ARG A 263 12.10 5.93 -1.05
N CYS A 264 10.92 5.32 -1.17
CA CYS A 264 10.25 4.68 -0.03
C CYS A 264 11.11 3.56 0.56
N GLN A 265 11.67 2.69 -0.28
CA GLN A 265 12.55 1.61 0.15
C GLN A 265 13.82 2.14 0.82
N PHE A 266 14.44 3.17 0.25
CA PHE A 266 15.61 3.81 0.84
C PHE A 266 15.31 4.40 2.22
N CYS A 267 14.20 5.12 2.37
CA CYS A 267 13.79 5.69 3.66
C CYS A 267 13.55 4.60 4.71
N TYR A 268 12.93 3.49 4.30
CA TYR A 268 12.71 2.35 5.19
C TYR A 268 14.02 1.71 5.64
N GLN A 269 14.94 1.46 4.73
CA GLN A 269 16.27 0.92 5.05
C GLN A 269 17.08 1.85 5.94
N LEU A 270 16.98 3.17 5.70
CA LEU A 270 17.62 4.18 6.53
C LEU A 270 17.06 4.16 7.96
N ALA A 271 15.73 4.07 8.11
CA ALA A 271 15.09 3.96 9.41
C ALA A 271 15.55 2.72 10.18
N GLN A 272 15.65 1.56 9.49
CA GLN A 272 16.18 0.34 10.12
C GLN A 272 17.62 0.53 10.60
N LYS A 273 18.51 1.03 9.74
CA LYS A 273 19.91 1.26 10.10
C LYS A 273 20.09 2.24 11.25
N LEU A 274 19.25 3.27 11.32
CA LEU A 274 19.31 4.25 12.41
C LEU A 274 18.85 3.64 13.74
N ARG A 275 17.92 2.69 13.73
CA ARG A 275 17.51 1.95 14.94
C ARG A 275 18.59 0.97 15.44
N GLU A 276 19.37 0.42 14.52
CA GLU A 276 20.48 -0.49 14.85
C GLU A 276 21.72 0.25 15.35
N THR A 277 21.90 1.50 14.89
CA THR A 277 23.05 2.34 15.28
C THR A 277 22.68 3.18 16.51
N THR A 278 23.02 2.71 17.68
CA THR A 278 22.82 3.38 19.00
C THR A 278 23.60 4.68 19.19
N ASP A 279 24.27 5.19 18.15
CA ASP A 279 25.23 6.32 18.26
C ASP A 279 24.64 7.73 18.05
N ILE A 280 23.35 7.84 17.76
CA ILE A 280 22.74 9.17 17.65
C ILE A 280 22.20 9.57 19.02
N GLN A 281 23.00 10.32 19.76
CA GLN A 281 22.57 10.86 21.06
C GLN A 281 21.44 11.88 20.83
N PRO A 282 20.34 11.79 21.61
CA PRO A 282 19.27 12.76 21.59
C PRO A 282 19.78 14.19 21.81
N GLY A 283 19.38 15.13 20.97
CA GLY A 283 19.81 16.53 21.02
C GLY A 283 21.16 16.82 20.43
N SER A 284 21.83 15.82 19.79
CA SER A 284 23.11 16.04 19.13
C SER A 284 22.95 16.89 17.86
N LEU A 285 23.99 17.67 17.53
CA LEU A 285 24.04 18.43 16.27
C LEU A 285 23.76 17.54 15.06
N ARG A 286 24.21 16.29 15.08
CA ARG A 286 24.03 15.31 14.01
C ARG A 286 22.56 14.89 13.87
N GLU A 287 21.83 14.76 14.98
CA GLU A 287 20.39 14.48 14.95
C GLU A 287 19.62 15.67 14.34
N ILE A 288 19.96 16.88 14.78
CA ILE A 288 19.34 18.12 14.29
C ILE A 288 19.53 18.25 12.78
N GLU A 289 20.76 18.10 12.29
CA GLU A 289 21.07 18.19 10.85
C GLU A 289 20.29 17.12 10.03
N LEU A 290 20.17 15.90 10.54
CA LEU A 290 19.46 14.82 9.87
C LEU A 290 17.94 15.10 9.83
N VAL A 291 17.36 15.55 10.93
CA VAL A 291 15.94 15.94 11.00
C VAL A 291 15.66 17.09 10.01
N GLU A 292 16.51 18.10 9.97
CA GLU A 292 16.38 19.19 9.01
C GLU A 292 16.42 18.72 7.55
N GLN A 293 17.34 17.81 7.22
CA GLN A 293 17.43 17.26 5.86
C GLN A 293 16.15 16.48 5.49
N LEU A 294 15.65 15.63 6.38
CA LEU A 294 14.42 14.87 6.16
C LEU A 294 13.21 15.79 5.98
N GLN A 295 13.08 16.81 6.81
CA GLN A 295 11.99 17.81 6.69
C GLN A 295 12.10 18.64 5.41
N ARG A 296 13.30 18.98 4.93
CA ARG A 296 13.50 19.67 3.63
C ARG A 296 13.04 18.80 2.48
N GLN A 297 13.37 17.50 2.51
CA GLN A 297 12.92 16.53 1.50
C GLN A 297 11.38 16.39 1.52
N GLU A 298 10.80 16.27 2.69
CA GLU A 298 9.36 16.17 2.87
C GLU A 298 8.63 17.40 2.31
N ARG A 299 9.05 18.62 2.66
CA ARG A 299 8.48 19.87 2.13
C ARG A 299 8.56 19.95 0.60
N GLN A 300 9.63 19.45 0.00
CA GLN A 300 9.74 19.41 -1.47
C GLN A 300 8.76 18.43 -2.09
N LEU A 301 8.55 17.27 -1.45
CA LEU A 301 7.55 16.29 -1.90
C LEU A 301 6.11 16.82 -1.75
N GLN A 302 5.80 17.51 -0.67
CA GLN A 302 4.50 18.17 -0.47
C GLN A 302 4.18 19.17 -1.58
N LYS A 303 5.16 19.98 -2.01
CA LYS A 303 4.98 20.87 -3.16
C LYS A 303 4.68 20.11 -4.46
N ASN A 304 5.31 18.96 -4.66
CA ASN A 304 5.03 18.10 -5.82
C ASN A 304 3.64 17.47 -5.72
N LEU A 305 3.22 17.09 -4.51
CA LEU A 305 1.90 16.53 -4.23
C LEU A 305 0.77 17.52 -4.57
N GLN A 306 0.98 18.82 -4.29
CA GLN A 306 0.01 19.87 -4.62
C GLN A 306 -0.11 20.15 -6.13
N ARG A 307 0.90 19.79 -6.91
CA ARG A 307 0.93 19.99 -8.38
C ARG A 307 0.37 18.81 -9.18
N LEU A 308 0.17 17.66 -8.54
CA LEU A 308 -0.44 16.46 -9.12
C LEU A 308 -1.97 16.49 -9.03
#